data_da440993e2730a638d72df57c4c12654
#
_entry.id   da440993e2730a638d72df57c4c12654
#
_cell.length_a   1.000
_cell.length_b   1.000
_cell.length_c   1.000
_cell.angle_alpha   90.00
_cell.angle_beta   90.00
_cell.angle_gamma   90.00
#
_symmetry.space_group_name_H-M   'P 1'
#
loop_
_entity.id
_entity.type
_entity.pdbx_description
1 polymer ?
#
loop_
_entity_poly.entity_id
_entity_poly.type
_entity_poly.pdbx_seq_one_letter_code
_entity_poly.pdbx_strand_id
1 'polypeptide(L)'
;LIWREFFMQILYHFPNVTNESFKPAYNTIIWRNNEQEFERWCTGTTGYAIVDAGMRQLNKTGYMHNRVRMITASFLCKHLLIDWRWGEAYFAQKLNDYDLAANNGNWQWAAGSGCDAAPYFRVFNPQLQTEKFDKDHEYIKKWLPEYGTDVYPEPIIEHSIARERALTTYKTALKKEG
;
A
#
# COMPACT_ATOMS: atom_id res chain seq x y z
N LEU A 1 2.78 9.09 -19.43
CA LEU A 1 3.69 10.25 -19.49
C LEU A 1 3.21 11.40 -18.63
N ILE A 2 1.94 11.83 -18.74
CA ILE A 2 1.38 12.98 -17.99
C ILE A 2 1.52 12.80 -16.47
N TRP A 3 1.15 11.65 -15.93
CA TRP A 3 1.29 11.36 -14.48
C TRP A 3 2.74 11.32 -14.01
N ARG A 4 3.65 10.82 -14.85
CA ARG A 4 5.09 10.83 -14.54
C ARG A 4 5.60 12.27 -14.43
N GLU A 5 5.28 13.11 -15.42
CA GLU A 5 5.64 14.53 -15.39
C GLU A 5 5.02 15.25 -14.19
N PHE A 6 3.76 14.99 -13.89
CA PHE A 6 3.09 15.56 -12.71
C PHE A 6 3.85 15.28 -11.42
N PHE A 7 4.23 14.01 -11.16
CA PHE A 7 4.98 13.68 -9.95
C PHE A 7 6.40 14.27 -9.94
N MET A 8 7.05 14.38 -11.09
CA MET A 8 8.34 15.07 -11.19
C MET A 8 8.21 16.56 -10.83
N GLN A 9 7.16 17.25 -11.29
CA GLN A 9 6.89 18.63 -10.92
C GLN A 9 6.59 18.79 -9.42
N ILE A 10 5.81 17.86 -8.84
CA ILE A 10 5.57 17.87 -7.39
C ILE A 10 6.89 17.73 -6.63
N LEU A 11 7.73 16.79 -6.98
CA LEU A 11 9.01 16.57 -6.30
C LEU A 11 9.96 17.79 -6.47
N TYR A 12 9.98 18.41 -7.66
CA TYR A 12 10.80 19.57 -7.94
C TYR A 12 10.38 20.80 -7.11
N HIS A 13 9.08 21.08 -7.04
CA HIS A 13 8.56 22.25 -6.33
C HIS A 13 8.40 22.04 -4.82
N PHE A 14 8.27 20.79 -4.36
CA PHE A 14 8.07 20.42 -2.96
C PHE A 14 9.02 19.28 -2.55
N PRO A 15 10.35 19.50 -2.53
CA PRO A 15 11.35 18.44 -2.30
C PRO A 15 11.23 17.77 -0.92
N ASN A 16 10.62 18.43 0.07
CA ASN A 16 10.35 17.90 1.40
C ASN A 16 9.39 16.69 1.38
N VAL A 17 8.63 16.48 0.29
CA VAL A 17 7.72 15.31 0.18
C VAL A 17 8.45 13.96 0.21
N THR A 18 9.75 13.95 0.02
CA THR A 18 10.56 12.73 0.20
C THR A 18 10.50 12.19 1.62
N ASN A 19 10.37 13.07 2.61
CA ASN A 19 10.38 12.74 4.04
C ASN A 19 9.08 13.10 4.77
N GLU A 20 8.26 13.95 4.17
CA GLU A 20 7.04 14.48 4.79
C GLU A 20 5.82 14.23 3.88
N SER A 21 4.65 14.24 4.49
CA SER A 21 3.40 14.22 3.73
C SER A 21 3.23 15.52 2.95
N PHE A 22 2.81 15.44 1.68
CA PHE A 22 2.47 16.63 0.89
C PHE A 22 1.40 17.48 1.59
N LYS A 23 0.43 16.84 2.21
CA LYS A 23 -0.54 17.49 3.11
C LYS A 23 -0.03 17.39 4.54
N PRO A 24 0.47 18.48 5.17
CA PRO A 24 1.14 18.43 6.47
C PRO A 24 0.31 17.82 7.60
N ALA A 25 -1.02 18.01 7.59
CA ALA A 25 -1.93 17.42 8.57
C ALA A 25 -1.75 15.88 8.73
N TYR A 26 -1.34 15.20 7.68
CA TYR A 26 -1.12 13.76 7.70
C TYR A 26 0.18 13.33 8.39
N ASN A 27 1.08 14.27 8.70
CA ASN A 27 2.28 13.97 9.49
C ASN A 27 1.93 13.65 10.95
N THR A 28 0.72 14.00 11.41
CA THR A 28 0.23 13.71 12.76
C THR A 28 -0.35 12.30 12.92
N ILE A 29 -0.41 11.51 11.86
CA ILE A 29 -0.92 10.13 11.92
C ILE A 29 0.02 9.29 12.80
N ILE A 30 -0.56 8.64 13.80
CA ILE A 30 0.16 7.70 14.66
C ILE A 30 0.12 6.32 13.98
N TRP A 31 1.21 5.99 13.31
CA TRP A 31 1.40 4.69 12.70
C TRP A 31 1.70 3.61 13.76
N ARG A 32 1.19 2.41 13.57
CA ARG A 32 1.48 1.27 14.47
C ARG A 32 2.90 0.74 14.28
N ASN A 33 3.38 0.75 13.04
CA ASN A 33 4.72 0.32 12.64
C ASN A 33 5.14 -1.04 13.26
N ASN A 34 4.24 -2.02 13.19
CA ASN A 34 4.53 -3.37 13.68
C ASN A 34 5.47 -4.08 12.69
N GLU A 35 6.69 -4.37 13.14
CA GLU A 35 7.75 -4.96 12.32
C GLU A 35 7.39 -6.37 11.84
N GLN A 36 6.75 -7.19 12.66
CA GLN A 36 6.35 -8.55 12.29
C GLN A 36 5.25 -8.54 11.20
N GLU A 37 4.29 -7.62 11.31
CA GLU A 37 3.26 -7.44 10.29
C GLU A 37 3.87 -6.90 8.99
N PHE A 38 4.87 -6.01 9.09
CA PHE A 38 5.62 -5.52 7.94
C PHE A 38 6.40 -6.64 7.25
N GLU A 39 7.07 -7.50 8.00
CA GLU A 39 7.78 -8.66 7.45
C GLU A 39 6.82 -9.61 6.73
N ARG A 40 5.65 -9.89 7.29
CA ARG A 40 4.62 -10.70 6.63
C ARG A 40 4.14 -10.05 5.33
N TRP A 41 3.99 -8.74 5.29
CA TRP A 41 3.69 -8.02 4.06
C TRP A 41 4.83 -8.13 3.05
N CYS A 42 6.07 -7.89 3.45
CA CYS A 42 7.25 -8.02 2.60
C CYS A 42 7.40 -9.41 1.98
N THR A 43 7.15 -10.46 2.77
CA THR A 43 7.28 -11.85 2.33
C THR A 43 6.07 -12.39 1.57
N GLY A 44 4.95 -11.66 1.56
CA GLY A 44 3.70 -12.12 0.93
C GLY A 44 3.08 -13.30 1.68
N THR A 45 2.86 -13.10 2.98
CA THR A 45 2.26 -14.09 3.89
C THR A 45 1.20 -13.47 4.81
N THR A 46 0.51 -12.43 4.30
CA THR A 46 -0.51 -11.70 5.07
C THR A 46 -1.83 -12.48 5.22
N GLY A 47 -2.06 -13.51 4.42
CA GLY A 47 -3.33 -14.21 4.30
C GLY A 47 -4.35 -13.50 3.39
N TYR A 48 -3.93 -12.43 2.71
CA TYR A 48 -4.72 -11.75 1.68
C TYR A 48 -4.12 -12.04 0.30
N ALA A 49 -4.70 -13.00 -0.41
CA ALA A 49 -4.10 -13.62 -1.57
C ALA A 49 -3.66 -12.65 -2.67
N ILE A 50 -4.45 -11.63 -3.00
CA ILE A 50 -4.07 -10.64 -4.03
C ILE A 50 -2.88 -9.77 -3.58
N VAL A 51 -2.76 -9.49 -2.28
CA VAL A 51 -1.63 -8.77 -1.69
C VAL A 51 -0.39 -9.64 -1.72
N ASP A 52 -0.51 -10.87 -1.24
CA ASP A 52 0.59 -11.83 -1.13
C ASP A 52 1.15 -12.21 -2.52
N ALA A 53 0.27 -12.45 -3.49
CA ALA A 53 0.66 -12.68 -4.89
C ALA A 53 1.46 -11.51 -5.46
N GLY A 54 1.01 -10.27 -5.18
CA GLY A 54 1.71 -9.06 -5.59
C GLY A 54 3.11 -8.95 -5.00
N MET A 55 3.24 -9.17 -3.71
CA MET A 55 4.54 -9.07 -3.03
C MET A 55 5.51 -10.17 -3.48
N ARG A 56 5.02 -11.41 -3.67
CA ARG A 56 5.86 -12.49 -4.21
C ARG A 56 6.27 -12.26 -5.66
N GLN A 57 5.38 -11.71 -6.49
CA GLN A 57 5.75 -11.29 -7.84
C GLN A 57 6.87 -10.26 -7.80
N LEU A 58 6.71 -9.21 -6.99
CA LEU A 58 7.72 -8.16 -6.81
C LEU A 58 9.07 -8.76 -6.40
N ASN A 59 9.09 -9.58 -5.35
CA ASN A 59 10.31 -10.18 -4.83
C ASN A 59 11.03 -11.07 -5.85
N LYS A 60 10.27 -11.78 -6.68
CA LYS A 60 10.84 -12.72 -7.67
C LYS A 60 11.29 -12.03 -8.97
N THR A 61 10.61 -10.96 -9.37
CA THR A 61 10.80 -10.39 -10.73
C THR A 61 11.24 -8.94 -10.74
N GLY A 62 11.16 -8.21 -9.63
CA GLY A 62 11.37 -6.76 -9.61
C GLY A 62 10.24 -5.98 -10.30
N TYR A 63 9.10 -6.62 -10.58
CA TYR A 63 7.96 -6.00 -11.25
C TYR A 63 6.64 -6.33 -10.53
N MET A 64 5.72 -5.37 -10.57
CA MET A 64 4.35 -5.54 -10.10
C MET A 64 3.43 -4.70 -10.96
N HIS A 65 2.31 -5.27 -11.43
CA HIS A 65 1.31 -4.53 -12.21
C HIS A 65 0.72 -3.36 -11.40
N ASN A 66 0.49 -2.21 -12.05
CA ASN A 66 0.03 -0.98 -11.37
C ASN A 66 -1.16 -1.19 -10.43
N ARG A 67 -2.19 -1.93 -10.85
CA ARG A 67 -3.36 -2.19 -10.00
C ARG A 67 -2.98 -2.91 -8.70
N VAL A 68 -2.06 -3.86 -8.78
CA VAL A 68 -1.60 -4.63 -7.62
C VAL A 68 -0.75 -3.74 -6.71
N ARG A 69 0.09 -2.85 -7.25
CA ARG A 69 0.82 -1.83 -6.45
C ARG A 69 -0.13 -0.99 -5.61
N MET A 70 -1.24 -0.53 -6.20
CA MET A 70 -2.26 0.23 -5.45
C MET A 70 -2.89 -0.57 -4.32
N ILE A 71 -3.19 -1.86 -4.55
CA ILE A 71 -3.80 -2.75 -3.56
C ILE A 71 -2.82 -3.02 -2.42
N THR A 72 -1.58 -3.39 -2.72
CA THR A 72 -0.54 -3.71 -1.72
C THR A 72 -0.14 -2.50 -0.89
N ALA A 73 -0.02 -1.31 -1.51
CA ALA A 73 0.29 -0.07 -0.81
C ALA A 73 -0.87 0.38 0.10
N SER A 74 -2.11 0.33 -0.41
CA SER A 74 -3.29 0.62 0.40
C SER A 74 -3.42 -0.34 1.58
N PHE A 75 -3.10 -1.62 1.39
CA PHE A 75 -3.12 -2.61 2.46
C PHE A 75 -2.13 -2.27 3.57
N LEU A 76 -0.88 -1.96 3.22
CA LEU A 76 0.13 -1.57 4.19
C LEU A 76 -0.31 -0.35 5.02
N CYS A 77 -0.72 0.73 4.35
CA CYS A 77 -1.06 1.99 5.01
C CYS A 77 -2.37 1.91 5.81
N LYS A 78 -3.37 1.16 5.33
CA LYS A 78 -4.73 1.18 5.90
C LYS A 78 -5.02 -0.05 6.75
N HIS A 79 -4.71 -1.27 6.27
CA HIS A 79 -4.97 -2.48 7.06
C HIS A 79 -3.95 -2.65 8.17
N LEU A 80 -2.67 -2.46 7.89
CA LEU A 80 -1.63 -2.64 8.90
C LEU A 80 -1.32 -1.36 9.68
N LEU A 81 -1.74 -0.18 9.20
CA LEU A 81 -1.36 1.13 9.75
C LEU A 81 0.17 1.24 9.92
N ILE A 82 0.89 0.87 8.88
CA ILE A 82 2.34 1.02 8.77
C ILE A 82 2.63 2.24 7.91
N ASP A 83 3.63 3.02 8.32
CA ASP A 83 4.07 4.23 7.66
C ASP A 83 4.38 3.95 6.18
N TRP A 84 3.81 4.75 5.30
CA TRP A 84 3.99 4.63 3.86
C TRP A 84 5.47 4.68 3.43
N ARG A 85 6.32 5.35 4.21
CA ARG A 85 7.77 5.45 3.94
C ARG A 85 8.46 4.09 4.00
N TRP A 86 8.00 3.17 4.86
CA TRP A 86 8.54 1.82 4.91
C TRP A 86 8.25 1.04 3.62
N GLY A 87 7.03 1.17 3.12
CA GLY A 87 6.64 0.53 1.87
C GLY A 87 7.31 1.18 0.66
N GLU A 88 7.41 2.50 0.65
CA GLU A 88 8.13 3.26 -0.38
C GLU A 88 9.58 2.80 -0.49
N ALA A 89 10.31 2.73 0.63
CA ALA A 89 11.68 2.28 0.68
C ALA A 89 11.83 0.80 0.24
N TYR A 90 10.88 -0.06 0.61
CA TYR A 90 10.90 -1.44 0.14
C TYR A 90 10.71 -1.55 -1.37
N PHE A 91 9.77 -0.80 -1.94
CA PHE A 91 9.57 -0.75 -3.39
C PHE A 91 10.78 -0.18 -4.12
N ALA A 92 11.43 0.85 -3.55
CA ALA A 92 12.66 1.43 -4.10
C ALA A 92 13.78 0.40 -4.24
N GLN A 93 13.89 -0.53 -3.29
CA GLN A 93 14.90 -1.60 -3.31
C GLN A 93 14.57 -2.75 -4.28
N LYS A 94 13.28 -2.97 -4.57
CA LYS A 94 12.81 -4.16 -5.30
C LYS A 94 12.43 -3.90 -6.75
N LEU A 95 11.92 -2.71 -7.07
CA LEU A 95 11.40 -2.41 -8.41
C LEU A 95 12.51 -2.10 -9.40
N ASN A 96 12.51 -2.81 -10.53
CA ASN A 96 13.42 -2.55 -11.66
C ASN A 96 13.08 -1.23 -12.38
N ASP A 97 11.83 -0.78 -12.30
CA ASP A 97 11.32 0.46 -12.90
C ASP A 97 11.18 1.59 -11.89
N TYR A 98 11.97 1.54 -10.80
CA TYR A 98 11.95 2.55 -9.76
C TYR A 98 12.23 3.96 -10.31
N ASP A 99 11.37 4.90 -9.92
CA ASP A 99 11.54 6.34 -10.10
C ASP A 99 11.05 7.03 -8.83
N LEU A 100 11.89 7.84 -8.23
CA LEU A 100 11.61 8.46 -6.92
C LEU A 100 10.32 9.26 -6.94
N ALA A 101 10.11 10.12 -7.95
CA ALA A 101 8.94 10.98 -8.02
C ALA A 101 7.65 10.18 -8.15
N ALA A 102 7.63 9.20 -9.04
CA ALA A 102 6.48 8.32 -9.25
C ALA A 102 6.22 7.42 -8.04
N ASN A 103 7.26 6.81 -7.46
CA ASN A 103 7.11 5.93 -6.30
C ASN A 103 6.58 6.70 -5.09
N ASN A 104 7.25 7.79 -4.71
CA ASN A 104 6.84 8.65 -3.60
C ASN A 104 5.40 9.17 -3.76
N GLY A 105 5.08 9.76 -4.92
CA GLY A 105 3.76 10.32 -5.16
C GLY A 105 2.64 9.28 -5.11
N ASN A 106 2.87 8.08 -5.64
CA ASN A 106 1.88 6.99 -5.61
C ASN A 106 1.74 6.37 -4.21
N TRP A 107 2.81 6.26 -3.43
CA TRP A 107 2.72 5.84 -2.04
C TRP A 107 1.92 6.82 -1.19
N GLN A 108 2.16 8.12 -1.35
CA GLN A 108 1.38 9.16 -0.69
C GLN A 108 -0.08 9.19 -1.17
N TRP A 109 -0.33 8.86 -2.45
CA TRP A 109 -1.68 8.68 -2.96
C TRP A 109 -2.40 7.55 -2.19
N ALA A 110 -1.77 6.40 -2.01
CA ALA A 110 -2.34 5.26 -1.28
C ALA A 110 -2.56 5.58 0.21
N ALA A 111 -1.63 6.30 0.83
CA ALA A 111 -1.74 6.75 2.22
C ALA A 111 -2.83 7.82 2.41
N GLY A 112 -3.17 8.59 1.37
CA GLY A 112 -4.12 9.69 1.43
C GLY A 112 -3.47 11.06 1.64
N SER A 113 -2.16 11.13 1.77
CA SER A 113 -1.39 12.32 2.13
C SER A 113 -0.84 13.13 0.96
N GLY A 114 -0.93 12.59 -0.27
CA GLY A 114 -0.36 13.19 -1.46
C GLY A 114 -1.16 14.35 -2.04
N CYS A 115 -0.60 15.02 -3.05
CA CYS A 115 -1.22 16.17 -3.75
C CYS A 115 -2.60 15.81 -4.32
N ASP A 116 -2.67 14.71 -5.07
CA ASP A 116 -3.90 14.17 -5.69
C ASP A 116 -4.29 12.84 -5.02
N ALA A 117 -4.24 12.81 -3.69
CA ALA A 117 -4.44 11.59 -2.95
C ALA A 117 -5.90 11.11 -2.96
N ALA A 118 -6.06 9.79 -2.96
CA ALA A 118 -7.36 9.18 -2.67
C ALA A 118 -7.86 9.67 -1.30
N PRO A 119 -9.18 9.92 -1.14
CA PRO A 119 -9.74 10.28 0.16
C PRO A 119 -9.35 9.24 1.22
N TYR A 120 -8.98 9.70 2.42
CA TYR A 120 -8.48 8.82 3.48
C TYR A 120 -9.45 7.69 3.85
N PHE A 121 -10.74 7.93 3.71
CA PHE A 121 -11.79 6.96 4.00
C PHE A 121 -11.94 5.86 2.92
N ARG A 122 -11.26 5.99 1.78
CA ARG A 122 -11.20 4.94 0.75
C ARG A 122 -10.21 3.87 1.21
N VAL A 123 -10.75 2.78 1.75
CA VAL A 123 -10.00 1.59 2.13
C VAL A 123 -10.38 0.48 1.16
N PHE A 124 -9.43 -0.01 0.37
CA PHE A 124 -9.68 -1.11 -0.56
C PHE A 124 -9.98 -2.39 0.23
N ASN A 125 -11.03 -3.09 -0.15
CA ASN A 125 -11.25 -4.45 0.31
C ASN A 125 -10.50 -5.41 -0.62
N PRO A 126 -9.47 -6.13 -0.16
CA PRO A 126 -8.67 -7.00 -1.03
C PRO A 126 -9.49 -8.11 -1.71
N GLN A 127 -10.51 -8.63 -1.03
CA GLN A 127 -11.39 -9.65 -1.60
C GLN A 127 -12.19 -9.09 -2.78
N LEU A 128 -12.83 -7.93 -2.61
CA LEU A 128 -13.57 -7.27 -3.70
C LEU A 128 -12.63 -6.86 -4.85
N GLN A 129 -11.37 -6.53 -4.56
CA GLN A 129 -10.38 -6.28 -5.61
C GLN A 129 -10.05 -7.57 -6.38
N THR A 130 -9.93 -8.71 -5.69
CA THR A 130 -9.74 -10.02 -6.32
C THR A 130 -10.92 -10.37 -7.23
N GLU A 131 -12.14 -10.28 -6.73
CA GLU A 131 -13.36 -10.56 -7.51
C GLU A 131 -13.46 -9.71 -8.78
N LYS A 132 -12.97 -8.47 -8.72
CA LYS A 132 -13.02 -7.52 -9.84
C LYS A 132 -11.89 -7.73 -10.86
N PHE A 133 -10.68 -8.06 -10.42
CA PHE A 133 -9.49 -8.01 -11.27
C PHE A 133 -8.81 -9.36 -11.50
N ASP A 134 -9.17 -10.38 -10.71
CA ASP A 134 -8.64 -11.76 -10.81
C ASP A 134 -9.72 -12.77 -10.43
N LYS A 135 -10.88 -12.68 -11.08
CA LYS A 135 -12.09 -13.46 -10.77
C LYS A 135 -11.84 -14.97 -10.77
N ASP A 136 -11.01 -15.45 -11.70
CA ASP A 136 -10.70 -16.87 -11.86
C ASP A 136 -9.46 -17.30 -11.06
N HIS A 137 -8.90 -16.36 -10.29
CA HIS A 137 -7.71 -16.52 -9.46
C HIS A 137 -6.48 -17.00 -10.27
N GLU A 138 -6.37 -16.63 -11.54
CA GLU A 138 -5.23 -17.01 -12.39
C GLU A 138 -3.94 -16.35 -11.93
N TYR A 139 -3.99 -15.05 -11.63
CA TYR A 139 -2.85 -14.30 -11.10
C TYR A 139 -2.43 -14.81 -9.71
N ILE A 140 -3.40 -15.01 -8.82
CA ILE A 140 -3.15 -15.53 -7.47
C ILE A 140 -2.50 -16.91 -7.53
N LYS A 141 -3.08 -17.87 -8.26
CA LYS A 141 -2.56 -19.23 -8.37
C LYS A 141 -1.16 -19.30 -8.99
N LYS A 142 -0.86 -18.36 -9.91
CA LYS A 142 0.47 -18.25 -10.50
C LYS A 142 1.56 -17.92 -9.49
N TRP A 143 1.26 -17.08 -8.49
CA TRP A 143 2.24 -16.59 -7.54
C TRP A 143 2.15 -17.23 -6.16
N LEU A 144 1.04 -17.89 -5.87
CA LEU A 144 0.75 -18.61 -4.63
C LEU A 144 0.36 -20.07 -4.94
N PRO A 145 1.33 -20.97 -5.18
CA PRO A 145 1.01 -22.37 -5.46
C PRO A 145 0.20 -23.06 -4.36
N GLU A 146 0.35 -22.62 -3.12
CA GLU A 146 -0.36 -23.13 -1.95
C GLU A 146 -1.75 -22.51 -1.74
N TYR A 147 -2.20 -21.61 -2.59
CA TYR A 147 -3.52 -20.98 -2.46
C TYR A 147 -4.65 -22.02 -2.51
N GLY A 148 -5.55 -21.95 -1.52
CA GLY A 148 -6.65 -22.90 -1.38
C GLY A 148 -6.29 -24.21 -0.67
N THR A 149 -5.12 -24.30 -0.08
CA THR A 149 -4.68 -25.41 0.77
C THR A 149 -4.59 -24.99 2.24
N ASP A 150 -4.53 -25.96 3.15
CA ASP A 150 -4.40 -25.71 4.60
C ASP A 150 -3.04 -25.08 4.98
N VAL A 151 -2.10 -25.02 4.05
CA VAL A 151 -0.77 -24.39 4.28
C VAL A 151 -0.81 -22.89 4.05
N TYR A 152 -1.80 -22.38 3.32
CA TYR A 152 -1.92 -20.94 3.09
C TYR A 152 -2.38 -20.23 4.38
N PRO A 153 -1.70 -19.15 4.82
CA PRO A 153 -1.95 -18.54 6.11
C PRO A 153 -3.32 -17.88 6.20
N GLU A 154 -3.90 -17.90 7.40
CA GLU A 154 -5.08 -17.11 7.72
C GLU A 154 -4.79 -15.60 7.65
N PRO A 155 -5.81 -14.77 7.34
CA PRO A 155 -5.68 -13.33 7.31
C PRO A 155 -5.11 -12.76 8.60
N ILE A 156 -4.06 -11.93 8.47
CA ILE A 156 -3.36 -11.28 9.59
C ILE A 156 -4.27 -10.38 10.42
N ILE A 157 -5.33 -9.86 9.82
CA ILE A 157 -6.37 -9.04 10.44
C ILE A 157 -7.64 -9.13 9.61
N GLU A 158 -8.80 -9.09 10.24
CA GLU A 158 -10.08 -9.00 9.54
C GLU A 158 -10.27 -7.62 8.90
N HIS A 159 -10.80 -7.57 7.67
CA HIS A 159 -10.98 -6.34 6.90
C HIS A 159 -11.84 -5.29 7.61
N SER A 160 -12.95 -5.69 8.23
CA SER A 160 -13.85 -4.78 8.94
C SER A 160 -13.16 -4.07 10.10
N ILE A 161 -12.41 -4.83 10.91
CA ILE A 161 -11.63 -4.34 12.05
C ILE A 161 -10.54 -3.39 11.56
N ALA A 162 -9.80 -3.79 10.52
CA ALA A 162 -8.74 -2.98 9.93
C ALA A 162 -9.28 -1.64 9.40
N ARG A 163 -10.41 -1.70 8.68
CA ARG A 163 -11.06 -0.51 8.11
C ARG A 163 -11.51 0.46 9.20
N GLU A 164 -12.18 -0.01 10.23
CA GLU A 164 -12.64 0.83 11.34
C GLU A 164 -11.47 1.49 12.07
N ARG A 165 -10.41 0.71 12.36
CA ARG A 165 -9.18 1.20 12.96
C ARG A 165 -8.53 2.31 12.12
N ALA A 166 -8.40 2.08 10.80
CA ALA A 166 -7.84 3.08 9.91
C ALA A 166 -8.66 4.38 9.91
N LEU A 167 -9.99 4.28 9.75
CA LEU A 167 -10.86 5.45 9.74
C LEU A 167 -10.77 6.25 11.04
N THR A 168 -10.77 5.59 12.18
CA THR A 168 -10.64 6.23 13.49
C THR A 168 -9.31 6.93 13.65
N THR A 169 -8.21 6.27 13.29
CA THR A 169 -6.85 6.83 13.39
C THR A 169 -6.69 8.08 12.52
N TYR A 170 -7.10 8.00 11.25
CA TYR A 170 -7.02 9.14 10.32
C TYR A 170 -7.92 10.29 10.76
N LYS A 171 -9.17 10.01 11.17
CA LYS A 171 -10.10 11.03 11.66
C LYS A 171 -9.57 11.75 12.90
N THR A 172 -8.94 11.01 13.82
CA THR A 172 -8.36 11.60 15.03
C THR A 172 -7.16 12.50 14.71
N ALA A 173 -6.29 12.06 13.81
CA ALA A 173 -5.13 12.83 13.36
C ALA A 173 -5.58 14.16 12.71
N LEU A 174 -6.52 14.09 11.77
CA LEU A 174 -6.97 15.25 10.99
C LEU A 174 -7.88 16.23 11.78
N LYS A 175 -8.44 15.82 12.93
CA LYS A 175 -9.23 16.73 13.79
C LYS A 175 -8.38 17.62 14.70
N LYS A 176 -7.09 17.32 14.87
CA LYS A 176 -6.22 18.09 15.77
C LYS A 176 -5.76 19.44 15.21
N GLU A 177 -6.11 19.76 13.97
CA GLU A 177 -5.74 21.00 13.29
C GLU A 177 -6.93 21.97 13.07
N GLY A 178 -8.09 21.73 13.72
CA GLY A 178 -9.27 22.60 13.62
C GLY A 178 -9.53 23.41 14.91
#